data_7f254368c6446aa33e80bd990e886e71
#
_entry.id   7f254368c6446aa33e80bd990e886e71
#
_cell.length_a   1.000
_cell.length_b   1.000
_cell.length_c   1.000
_cell.angle_alpha   90.00
_cell.angle_beta   90.00
_cell.angle_gamma   90.00
#
_symmetry.space_group_name_H-M   'P 1'
#
loop_
_entity.id
_entity.type
_entity.pdbx_description
1 polymer ?
#
loop_
_entity_poly.entity_id
_entity_poly.type
_entity_poly.pdbx_seq_one_letter_code
_entity_poly.pdbx_strand_id
1 'polypeptide(L)'
;MIEVISLHKKFDQDYILNDINTVFEKGKTNLIIGQSGSGKTVLLKCLLGLYNINSGEISYDGMHSSEMDSNNKLELRREMGMVFQGSALFDSLNVLENVRFPLDMLTQLDINEKNKRALKFIERVNLSDSLNKLPSELSGGMQKRVAIARAVVMNPKYLFCDEPNSGLDPKTAIVIDKLINEITKEYGITTIINSHDMNSVIEIGENIIFLKNGNKIWQGNNKSILNSGNREVNEFVYSSKLVQKLKGN
;
A
#
# COMPACT_ATOMS: atom_id res chain seq x y z
N MET A 1 2.55 13.45 -2.62
CA MET A 1 2.59 13.53 -1.14
C MET A 1 1.16 13.53 -0.62
N ILE A 2 0.88 12.82 0.48
CA ILE A 2 -0.43 12.88 1.15
C ILE A 2 -0.20 13.42 2.57
N GLU A 3 -0.96 14.41 2.97
CA GLU A 3 -0.94 14.98 4.30
C GLU A 3 -2.26 14.74 5.01
N VAL A 4 -2.19 14.39 6.28
CA VAL A 4 -3.33 14.10 7.14
C VAL A 4 -3.25 15.01 8.35
N ILE A 5 -4.32 15.77 8.61
CA ILE A 5 -4.38 16.77 9.68
C ILE A 5 -5.59 16.47 10.56
N SER A 6 -5.32 16.18 11.83
CA SER A 6 -6.33 15.94 12.89
C SER A 6 -7.47 15.03 12.45
N LEU A 7 -7.12 13.92 11.73
CA LEU A 7 -8.12 13.00 11.20
C LEU A 7 -8.75 12.18 12.32
N HIS A 8 -10.08 12.22 12.37
CA HIS A 8 -10.90 11.37 13.22
C HIS A 8 -11.82 10.49 12.38
N LYS A 9 -11.92 9.21 12.74
CA LYS A 9 -12.89 8.28 12.18
C LYS A 9 -13.55 7.45 13.28
N LYS A 10 -14.87 7.45 13.26
CA LYS A 10 -15.68 6.59 14.15
C LYS A 10 -16.68 5.76 13.33
N PHE A 11 -17.06 4.64 13.90
CA PHE A 11 -18.25 3.89 13.52
C PHE A 11 -19.17 3.87 14.74
N ASP A 12 -20.42 4.25 14.53
CA ASP A 12 -21.39 4.50 15.60
C ASP A 12 -20.82 5.46 16.65
N GLN A 13 -20.59 5.01 17.87
CA GLN A 13 -20.05 5.81 18.98
C GLN A 13 -18.55 5.59 19.20
N ASP A 14 -17.93 4.58 18.55
CA ASP A 14 -16.55 4.18 18.80
C ASP A 14 -15.58 4.86 17.85
N TYR A 15 -14.59 5.59 18.40
CA TYR A 15 -13.49 6.14 17.66
C TYR A 15 -12.49 5.03 17.26
N ILE A 16 -12.34 4.82 15.96
CA ILE A 16 -11.35 3.87 15.41
C ILE A 16 -10.04 4.59 15.07
N LEU A 17 -10.12 5.87 14.69
CA LEU A 17 -8.97 6.74 14.52
C LEU A 17 -9.22 8.04 15.27
N ASN A 18 -8.22 8.48 16.01
CA ASN A 18 -8.32 9.64 16.88
C ASN A 18 -7.11 10.55 16.70
N ASP A 19 -7.33 11.76 16.22
CA ASP A 19 -6.33 12.82 15.98
C ASP A 19 -5.09 12.35 15.24
N ILE A 20 -5.27 11.71 14.08
CA ILE A 20 -4.15 11.27 13.25
C ILE A 20 -3.58 12.47 12.50
N ASN A 21 -2.31 12.76 12.76
CA ASN A 21 -1.52 13.80 12.11
C ASN A 21 -0.28 13.16 11.49
N THR A 22 -0.14 13.15 10.15
CA THR A 22 1.02 12.53 9.48
C THR A 22 1.17 13.01 8.05
N VAL A 23 2.38 12.80 7.50
CA VAL A 23 2.70 13.04 6.10
C VAL A 23 3.22 11.74 5.49
N PHE A 24 2.65 11.34 4.36
CA PHE A 24 3.16 10.26 3.51
C PHE A 24 3.96 10.88 2.37
N GLU A 25 5.25 10.62 2.37
CA GLU A 25 6.22 11.29 1.51
C GLU A 25 6.21 10.71 0.10
N LYS A 26 6.33 11.59 -0.90
CA LYS A 26 6.44 11.21 -2.32
C LYS A 26 7.74 10.49 -2.61
N GLY A 27 7.68 9.47 -3.48
CA GLY A 27 8.84 8.68 -3.89
C GLY A 27 9.41 7.80 -2.78
N LYS A 28 8.66 7.60 -1.69
CA LYS A 28 9.04 6.74 -0.56
C LYS A 28 8.01 5.66 -0.29
N THR A 29 8.50 4.56 0.29
CA THR A 29 7.65 3.57 0.94
C THR A 29 7.30 4.03 2.34
N ASN A 30 6.03 4.39 2.52
CA ASN A 30 5.46 4.83 3.79
C ASN A 30 4.71 3.64 4.41
N LEU A 31 5.13 3.20 5.59
CA LEU A 31 4.52 2.06 6.28
C LEU A 31 3.59 2.52 7.40
N ILE A 32 2.41 1.92 7.45
CA ILE A 32 1.49 2.00 8.59
C ILE A 32 1.61 0.67 9.33
N ILE A 33 2.17 0.68 10.54
CA ILE A 33 2.38 -0.53 11.32
C ILE A 33 1.60 -0.49 12.64
N GLY A 34 1.39 -1.65 13.25
CA GLY A 34 0.68 -1.81 14.51
C GLY A 34 0.00 -3.17 14.60
N GLN A 35 -0.50 -3.50 15.78
CA GLN A 35 -1.22 -4.75 16.02
C GLN A 35 -2.52 -4.84 15.21
N SER A 36 -3.07 -6.05 15.07
CA SER A 36 -4.42 -6.23 14.52
C SER A 36 -5.43 -5.40 15.32
N GLY A 37 -6.37 -4.75 14.61
CA GLY A 37 -7.36 -3.86 15.25
C GLY A 37 -6.87 -2.46 15.61
N SER A 38 -5.60 -2.09 15.32
CA SER A 38 -5.09 -0.74 15.66
C SER A 38 -5.59 0.40 14.78
N GLY A 39 -6.36 0.10 13.70
CA GLY A 39 -6.93 1.11 12.80
C GLY A 39 -6.23 1.24 11.43
N LYS A 40 -5.18 0.45 11.13
CA LYS A 40 -4.39 0.56 9.87
C LYS A 40 -5.25 0.52 8.60
N THR A 41 -6.04 -0.55 8.43
CA THR A 41 -6.92 -0.71 7.26
C THR A 41 -8.00 0.37 7.20
N VAL A 42 -8.47 0.88 8.35
CA VAL A 42 -9.43 1.99 8.39
C VAL A 42 -8.77 3.28 7.90
N LEU A 43 -7.54 3.57 8.35
CA LEU A 43 -6.78 4.73 7.86
C LEU A 43 -6.54 4.62 6.35
N LEU A 44 -6.09 3.45 5.87
CA LEU A 44 -5.87 3.22 4.44
C LEU A 44 -7.15 3.47 3.62
N LYS A 45 -8.32 2.98 4.10
CA LYS A 45 -9.61 3.19 3.44
C LYS A 45 -10.08 4.65 3.48
N CYS A 46 -9.74 5.41 4.53
CA CYS A 46 -9.96 6.86 4.55
C CYS A 46 -9.09 7.57 3.51
N LEU A 47 -7.80 7.21 3.40
CA LEU A 47 -6.90 7.75 2.38
C LEU A 47 -7.31 7.40 0.95
N LEU A 48 -7.98 6.28 0.73
CA LEU A 48 -8.56 5.90 -0.57
C LEU A 48 -9.90 6.60 -0.87
N GLY A 49 -10.45 7.33 0.10
CA GLY A 49 -11.79 7.92 -0.02
C GLY A 49 -12.92 6.88 -0.05
N LEU A 50 -12.65 5.64 0.43
CA LEU A 50 -13.65 4.59 0.60
C LEU A 50 -14.46 4.77 1.88
N TYR A 51 -13.87 5.41 2.89
CA TYR A 51 -14.55 5.82 4.11
C TYR A 51 -14.47 7.34 4.27
N ASN A 52 -15.62 7.98 4.49
CA ASN A 52 -15.64 9.38 4.87
C ASN A 52 -15.04 9.54 6.28
N ILE A 53 -14.21 10.56 6.46
CA ILE A 53 -13.73 10.97 7.78
C ILE A 53 -14.82 11.72 8.54
N ASN A 54 -14.76 11.71 9.88
CA ASN A 54 -15.74 12.44 10.71
C ASN A 54 -15.29 13.89 10.96
N SER A 55 -13.98 14.11 11.08
CA SER A 55 -13.37 15.46 11.17
C SER A 55 -11.89 15.39 10.79
N GLY A 56 -11.27 16.53 10.63
CA GLY A 56 -9.91 16.68 10.13
C GLY A 56 -9.86 16.84 8.61
N GLU A 57 -8.67 16.68 8.03
CA GLU A 57 -8.46 16.92 6.61
C GLU A 57 -7.44 15.92 6.02
N ILE A 58 -7.62 15.58 4.74
CA ILE A 58 -6.64 14.85 3.93
C ILE A 58 -6.34 15.69 2.70
N SER A 59 -5.08 15.98 2.43
CA SER A 59 -4.66 16.65 1.21
C SER A 59 -3.78 15.75 0.33
N TYR A 60 -3.92 15.89 -0.98
CA TYR A 60 -3.17 15.16 -1.99
C TYR A 60 -2.41 16.15 -2.85
N ASP A 61 -1.08 16.21 -2.70
CA ASP A 61 -0.20 17.19 -3.35
C ASP A 61 -0.69 18.65 -3.16
N GLY A 62 -1.21 18.96 -1.96
CA GLY A 62 -1.72 20.30 -1.58
C GLY A 62 -3.20 20.53 -1.92
N MET A 63 -3.89 19.60 -2.56
CA MET A 63 -5.32 19.70 -2.84
C MET A 63 -6.13 19.04 -1.69
N HIS A 64 -6.94 19.84 -1.00
CA HIS A 64 -7.73 19.40 0.15
C HIS A 64 -8.93 18.55 -0.29
N SER A 65 -9.14 17.40 0.35
CA SER A 65 -10.23 16.47 0.00
C SER A 65 -11.62 17.07 0.24
N SER A 66 -11.74 17.97 1.21
CA SER A 66 -12.98 18.71 1.53
C SER A 66 -13.40 19.69 0.43
N GLU A 67 -12.44 20.21 -0.35
CA GLU A 67 -12.65 21.19 -1.43
C GLU A 67 -12.90 20.53 -2.79
N MET A 68 -12.69 19.22 -2.90
CA MET A 68 -12.84 18.49 -4.16
C MET A 68 -14.29 18.27 -4.52
N ASP A 69 -14.66 18.67 -5.72
CA ASP A 69 -15.92 18.27 -6.35
C ASP A 69 -15.90 16.79 -6.81
N SER A 70 -17.00 16.33 -7.37
CA SER A 70 -17.13 14.94 -7.83
C SER A 70 -16.16 14.60 -8.97
N ASN A 71 -15.85 15.54 -9.86
CA ASN A 71 -14.92 15.34 -10.97
C ASN A 71 -13.48 15.23 -10.46
N ASN A 72 -13.07 16.13 -9.58
CA ASN A 72 -11.75 16.09 -8.94
C ASN A 72 -11.54 14.80 -8.14
N LYS A 73 -12.57 14.32 -7.43
CA LYS A 73 -12.53 13.02 -6.73
C LYS A 73 -12.40 11.84 -7.69
N LEU A 74 -13.05 11.90 -8.86
CA LEU A 74 -12.91 10.86 -9.87
C LEU A 74 -11.51 10.84 -10.48
N GLU A 75 -10.95 11.99 -10.83
CA GLU A 75 -9.59 12.09 -11.36
C GLU A 75 -8.56 11.62 -10.32
N LEU A 76 -8.71 12.04 -9.04
CA LEU A 76 -7.84 11.55 -7.98
C LEU A 76 -7.86 10.01 -7.86
N ARG A 77 -9.04 9.37 -7.97
CA ARG A 77 -9.14 7.90 -7.94
C ARG A 77 -8.43 7.22 -9.11
N ARG A 78 -8.37 7.85 -10.28
CA ARG A 78 -7.61 7.34 -11.44
C ARG A 78 -6.10 7.39 -11.21
N GLU A 79 -5.65 8.26 -10.31
CA GLU A 79 -4.25 8.40 -9.90
C GLU A 79 -3.87 7.47 -8.73
N MET A 80 -4.79 6.62 -8.27
CA MET A 80 -4.61 5.67 -7.17
C MET A 80 -4.56 4.23 -7.68
N GLY A 81 -3.51 3.50 -7.30
CA GLY A 81 -3.42 2.04 -7.44
C GLY A 81 -3.66 1.35 -6.11
N MET A 82 -4.25 0.15 -6.12
CA MET A 82 -4.51 -0.63 -4.92
C MET A 82 -4.07 -2.09 -5.07
N VAL A 83 -3.29 -2.57 -4.11
CA VAL A 83 -2.95 -3.98 -3.93
C VAL A 83 -3.64 -4.49 -2.67
N PHE A 84 -4.59 -5.40 -2.85
CA PHE A 84 -5.37 -6.00 -1.76
C PHE A 84 -4.64 -7.18 -1.12
N GLN A 85 -4.93 -7.46 0.13
CA GLN A 85 -4.38 -8.60 0.87
C GLN A 85 -4.57 -9.93 0.14
N GLY A 86 -5.74 -10.19 -0.45
CA GLY A 86 -6.08 -11.38 -1.23
C GLY A 86 -5.75 -11.28 -2.73
N SER A 87 -4.92 -10.31 -3.17
CA SER A 87 -4.65 -9.99 -4.60
C SER A 87 -5.88 -9.52 -5.39
N ALA A 88 -7.07 -10.00 -5.08
CA ALA A 88 -8.37 -9.65 -5.69
C ALA A 88 -8.32 -9.69 -7.24
N LEU A 89 -7.67 -10.72 -7.80
CA LEU A 89 -7.67 -10.96 -9.24
C LEU A 89 -9.05 -11.44 -9.70
N PHE A 90 -9.38 -11.14 -10.95
CA PHE A 90 -10.58 -11.69 -11.59
C PHE A 90 -10.27 -13.10 -12.05
N ASP A 91 -10.92 -14.10 -11.47
CA ASP A 91 -10.68 -15.52 -11.74
C ASP A 91 -10.97 -15.93 -13.19
N SER A 92 -11.87 -15.22 -13.85
CA SER A 92 -12.25 -15.42 -15.26
C SER A 92 -11.31 -14.77 -16.27
N LEU A 93 -10.35 -13.95 -15.82
CA LEU A 93 -9.41 -13.23 -16.67
C LEU A 93 -8.00 -13.81 -16.50
N ASN A 94 -7.27 -13.94 -17.60
CA ASN A 94 -5.86 -14.33 -17.57
C ASN A 94 -4.96 -13.20 -17.04
N VAL A 95 -3.65 -13.44 -16.96
CA VAL A 95 -2.66 -12.46 -16.46
C VAL A 95 -2.70 -11.16 -17.25
N LEU A 96 -2.66 -11.24 -18.61
CA LEU A 96 -2.69 -10.06 -19.48
C LEU A 96 -3.98 -9.25 -19.27
N GLU A 97 -5.10 -9.92 -19.25
CA GLU A 97 -6.43 -9.30 -19.08
C GLU A 97 -6.59 -8.67 -17.70
N ASN A 98 -6.14 -9.36 -16.62
CA ASN A 98 -6.15 -8.79 -15.28
C ASN A 98 -5.33 -7.49 -15.20
N VAL A 99 -4.12 -7.47 -15.76
CA VAL A 99 -3.26 -6.28 -15.74
C VAL A 99 -3.83 -5.18 -16.63
N ARG A 100 -4.41 -5.52 -17.79
CA ARG A 100 -5.01 -4.56 -18.72
C ARG A 100 -6.35 -3.99 -18.23
N PHE A 101 -7.05 -4.67 -17.34
CA PHE A 101 -8.41 -4.32 -16.90
C PHE A 101 -8.61 -2.84 -16.52
N PRO A 102 -7.74 -2.18 -15.73
CA PRO A 102 -7.89 -0.75 -15.45
C PRO A 102 -7.83 0.13 -16.70
N LEU A 103 -6.99 -0.23 -17.68
CA LEU A 103 -6.90 0.49 -18.95
C LEU A 103 -8.18 0.32 -19.78
N ASP A 104 -8.79 -0.89 -19.76
CA ASP A 104 -10.03 -1.17 -20.46
C ASP A 104 -11.19 -0.35 -19.92
N MET A 105 -11.26 -0.21 -18.59
CA MET A 105 -12.36 0.49 -17.91
C MET A 105 -12.21 2.01 -17.87
N LEU A 106 -10.98 2.54 -17.82
CA LEU A 106 -10.73 3.94 -17.46
C LEU A 106 -10.10 4.77 -18.59
N THR A 107 -9.77 4.15 -19.75
CA THR A 107 -9.13 4.87 -20.86
C THR A 107 -9.81 4.61 -22.19
N GLN A 108 -9.63 5.55 -23.13
CA GLN A 108 -10.06 5.44 -24.53
C GLN A 108 -8.93 4.98 -25.47
N LEU A 109 -7.82 4.44 -24.93
CA LEU A 109 -6.72 3.92 -25.71
C LEU A 109 -7.20 2.75 -26.59
N ASP A 110 -6.57 2.57 -27.77
CA ASP A 110 -6.82 1.38 -28.58
C ASP A 110 -6.24 0.12 -27.92
N ILE A 111 -6.70 -1.05 -28.39
CA ILE A 111 -6.32 -2.33 -27.79
C ILE A 111 -4.82 -2.63 -27.87
N ASN A 112 -4.13 -2.17 -28.92
CA ASN A 112 -2.70 -2.42 -29.11
C ASN A 112 -1.90 -1.61 -28.09
N GLU A 113 -2.25 -0.34 -27.88
CA GLU A 113 -1.61 0.50 -26.88
C GLU A 113 -1.87 0.00 -25.45
N LYS A 114 -3.10 -0.44 -25.15
CA LYS A 114 -3.43 -1.08 -23.87
C LYS A 114 -2.59 -2.34 -23.63
N ASN A 115 -2.51 -3.21 -24.62
CA ASN A 115 -1.70 -4.43 -24.54
C ASN A 115 -0.22 -4.11 -24.35
N LYS A 116 0.33 -3.18 -25.15
CA LYS A 116 1.72 -2.74 -25.02
C LYS A 116 2.04 -2.25 -23.61
N ARG A 117 1.15 -1.44 -23.03
CA ARG A 117 1.31 -0.94 -21.67
C ARG A 117 1.20 -2.04 -20.62
N ALA A 118 0.25 -2.94 -20.74
CA ALA A 118 0.08 -4.08 -19.84
C ALA A 118 1.31 -5.01 -19.90
N LEU A 119 1.80 -5.34 -21.10
CA LEU A 119 2.97 -6.20 -21.31
C LEU A 119 4.23 -5.60 -20.66
N LYS A 120 4.46 -4.29 -20.75
CA LYS A 120 5.57 -3.60 -20.05
C LYS A 120 5.56 -3.89 -18.55
N PHE A 121 4.41 -3.78 -17.89
CA PHE A 121 4.32 -4.02 -16.44
C PHE A 121 4.34 -5.50 -16.08
N ILE A 122 3.85 -6.39 -16.95
CA ILE A 122 3.98 -7.85 -16.76
C ILE A 122 5.44 -8.29 -16.84
N GLU A 123 6.20 -7.74 -17.79
CA GLU A 123 7.63 -7.94 -17.89
C GLU A 123 8.37 -7.42 -16.66
N ARG A 124 8.01 -6.21 -16.17
CA ARG A 124 8.58 -5.59 -14.97
C ARG A 124 8.42 -6.45 -13.71
N VAL A 125 7.37 -7.24 -13.64
CA VAL A 125 7.12 -8.17 -12.52
C VAL A 125 7.56 -9.62 -12.82
N ASN A 126 8.31 -9.86 -13.89
CA ASN A 126 8.84 -11.16 -14.32
C ASN A 126 7.75 -12.23 -14.50
N LEU A 127 6.72 -11.92 -15.30
CA LEU A 127 5.61 -12.83 -15.63
C LEU A 127 5.35 -12.97 -17.13
N SER A 128 6.32 -12.64 -18.01
CA SER A 128 6.17 -12.70 -19.47
C SER A 128 5.77 -14.09 -19.99
N ASP A 129 6.23 -15.15 -19.33
CA ASP A 129 5.91 -16.55 -19.72
C ASP A 129 4.54 -17.04 -19.19
N SER A 130 3.76 -16.15 -18.57
CA SER A 130 2.51 -16.52 -17.90
C SER A 130 1.29 -15.74 -18.38
N LEU A 131 1.36 -15.05 -19.52
CA LEU A 131 0.35 -14.12 -20.02
C LEU A 131 -1.05 -14.69 -20.09
N ASN A 132 -1.17 -15.95 -20.53
CA ASN A 132 -2.45 -16.64 -20.77
C ASN A 132 -2.93 -17.49 -19.60
N LYS A 133 -2.17 -17.53 -18.48
CA LYS A 133 -2.57 -18.30 -17.29
C LYS A 133 -3.68 -17.60 -16.54
N LEU A 134 -4.61 -18.41 -16.02
CA LEU A 134 -5.63 -17.96 -15.08
C LEU A 134 -5.05 -17.84 -13.65
N PRO A 135 -5.67 -17.06 -12.74
CA PRO A 135 -5.22 -16.97 -11.35
C PRO A 135 -5.06 -18.31 -10.64
N SER A 136 -5.92 -19.27 -10.91
CA SER A 136 -5.87 -20.63 -10.35
C SER A 136 -4.61 -21.44 -10.75
N GLU A 137 -3.94 -21.04 -11.84
CA GLU A 137 -2.72 -21.69 -12.34
C GLU A 137 -1.42 -20.99 -11.82
N LEU A 138 -1.57 -19.97 -10.98
CA LEU A 138 -0.48 -19.16 -10.46
C LEU A 138 -0.20 -19.48 -8.99
N SER A 139 1.08 -19.48 -8.60
CA SER A 139 1.44 -19.48 -7.18
C SER A 139 0.99 -18.17 -6.50
N GLY A 140 0.86 -18.18 -5.16
CA GLY A 140 0.49 -17.00 -4.40
C GLY A 140 1.40 -15.79 -4.67
N GLY A 141 2.71 -15.99 -4.76
CA GLY A 141 3.66 -14.93 -5.11
C GLY A 141 3.49 -14.41 -6.54
N MET A 142 3.12 -15.28 -7.51
CA MET A 142 2.80 -14.84 -8.87
C MET A 142 1.51 -14.01 -8.88
N GLN A 143 0.47 -14.43 -8.16
CA GLN A 143 -0.78 -13.67 -8.05
C GLN A 143 -0.54 -12.27 -7.45
N LYS A 144 0.32 -12.14 -6.43
CA LYS A 144 0.72 -10.85 -5.87
C LYS A 144 1.42 -9.97 -6.91
N ARG A 145 2.33 -10.54 -7.71
CA ARG A 145 3.00 -9.80 -8.78
C ARG A 145 2.04 -9.33 -9.87
N VAL A 146 1.04 -10.13 -10.26
CA VAL A 146 -0.04 -9.69 -11.17
C VAL A 146 -0.84 -8.55 -10.55
N ALA A 147 -1.20 -8.65 -9.27
CA ALA A 147 -1.93 -7.59 -8.57
C ALA A 147 -1.13 -6.27 -8.50
N ILE A 148 0.18 -6.33 -8.29
CA ILE A 148 1.07 -5.16 -8.33
C ILE A 148 1.10 -4.57 -9.75
N ALA A 149 1.33 -5.38 -10.79
CA ALA A 149 1.34 -4.91 -12.18
C ALA A 149 0.02 -4.23 -12.55
N ARG A 150 -1.12 -4.81 -12.18
CA ARG A 150 -2.46 -4.23 -12.36
C ARG A 150 -2.61 -2.89 -11.63
N ALA A 151 -2.12 -2.79 -10.40
CA ALA A 151 -2.24 -1.57 -9.61
C ALA A 151 -1.43 -0.40 -10.19
N VAL A 152 -0.32 -0.68 -10.89
CA VAL A 152 0.58 0.36 -11.41
C VAL A 152 0.44 0.62 -12.91
N VAL A 153 -0.37 -0.15 -13.65
CA VAL A 153 -0.51 -0.05 -15.12
C VAL A 153 -1.02 1.32 -15.60
N MET A 154 -1.76 2.02 -14.74
CA MET A 154 -2.25 3.38 -14.99
C MET A 154 -1.22 4.48 -14.70
N ASN A 155 0.02 4.13 -14.28
CA ASN A 155 1.03 5.06 -13.76
C ASN A 155 0.49 5.95 -12.63
N PRO A 156 0.00 5.35 -11.52
CA PRO A 156 -0.62 6.11 -10.44
C PRO A 156 0.39 7.02 -9.72
N LYS A 157 -0.08 8.14 -9.16
CA LYS A 157 0.71 8.97 -8.24
C LYS A 157 0.78 8.36 -6.83
N TYR A 158 -0.23 7.57 -6.46
CA TYR A 158 -0.40 6.97 -5.14
C TYR A 158 -0.62 5.47 -5.27
N LEU A 159 0.15 4.67 -4.54
CA LEU A 159 -0.01 3.22 -4.46
C LEU A 159 -0.33 2.81 -3.03
N PHE A 160 -1.43 2.14 -2.85
CA PHE A 160 -1.87 1.62 -1.56
C PHE A 160 -1.74 0.10 -1.55
N CYS A 161 -1.14 -0.46 -0.49
CA CYS A 161 -0.96 -1.89 -0.33
C CYS A 161 -1.46 -2.31 1.05
N ASP A 162 -2.48 -3.16 1.09
CA ASP A 162 -2.98 -3.71 2.35
C ASP A 162 -2.40 -5.11 2.54
N GLU A 163 -1.38 -5.23 3.39
CA GLU A 163 -0.65 -6.47 3.69
C GLU A 163 -0.23 -7.26 2.43
N PRO A 164 0.56 -6.66 1.53
CA PRO A 164 0.82 -7.22 0.19
C PRO A 164 1.55 -8.57 0.22
N ASN A 165 2.31 -8.87 1.27
CA ASN A 165 3.09 -10.10 1.44
C ASN A 165 2.42 -11.13 2.36
N SER A 166 1.20 -10.88 2.83
CA SER A 166 0.45 -11.80 3.69
C SER A 166 0.21 -13.15 3.01
N GLY A 167 0.44 -14.24 3.75
CA GLY A 167 0.23 -15.61 3.26
C GLY A 167 1.35 -16.16 2.37
N LEU A 168 2.46 -15.42 2.21
CA LEU A 168 3.64 -15.86 1.47
C LEU A 168 4.71 -16.44 2.41
N ASP A 169 5.56 -17.30 1.87
CA ASP A 169 6.79 -17.70 2.56
C ASP A 169 7.75 -16.51 2.70
N PRO A 170 8.68 -16.53 3.70
CA PRO A 170 9.53 -15.38 3.99
C PRO A 170 10.41 -14.91 2.82
N LYS A 171 10.88 -15.84 1.96
CA LYS A 171 11.71 -15.48 0.80
C LYS A 171 10.89 -14.75 -0.26
N THR A 172 9.70 -15.27 -0.56
CA THR A 172 8.78 -14.65 -1.51
C THR A 172 8.27 -13.30 -0.98
N ALA A 173 8.00 -13.15 0.33
CA ALA A 173 7.61 -11.90 0.94
C ALA A 173 8.64 -10.79 0.71
N ILE A 174 9.94 -11.09 0.93
CA ILE A 174 11.04 -10.14 0.67
C ILE A 174 11.08 -9.71 -0.80
N VAL A 175 10.85 -10.63 -1.73
CA VAL A 175 10.82 -10.32 -3.17
C VAL A 175 9.68 -9.35 -3.50
N ILE A 176 8.49 -9.54 -2.91
CA ILE A 176 7.34 -8.64 -3.10
C ILE A 176 7.65 -7.25 -2.52
N ASP A 177 8.20 -7.17 -1.32
CA ASP A 177 8.55 -5.91 -0.67
C ASP A 177 9.58 -5.12 -1.50
N LYS A 178 10.64 -5.77 -1.98
CA LYS A 178 11.64 -5.16 -2.86
C LYS A 178 11.03 -4.67 -4.17
N LEU A 179 10.18 -5.48 -4.80
CA LEU A 179 9.49 -5.11 -6.04
C LEU A 179 8.64 -3.84 -5.85
N ILE A 180 7.87 -3.74 -4.76
CA ILE A 180 7.09 -2.55 -4.45
C ILE A 180 8.00 -1.33 -4.23
N ASN A 181 9.09 -1.48 -3.47
CA ASN A 181 10.05 -0.41 -3.22
C ASN A 181 10.72 0.07 -4.51
N GLU A 182 11.18 -0.85 -5.38
CA GLU A 182 11.77 -0.52 -6.67
C GLU A 182 10.80 0.26 -7.58
N ILE A 183 9.56 -0.21 -7.71
CA ILE A 183 8.50 0.47 -8.48
C ILE A 183 8.23 1.86 -7.89
N THR A 184 8.18 1.98 -6.55
CA THR A 184 8.02 3.26 -5.85
C THR A 184 9.08 4.26 -6.26
N LYS A 185 10.35 3.84 -6.30
CA LYS A 185 11.50 4.68 -6.68
C LYS A 185 11.50 5.01 -8.16
N GLU A 186 11.32 3.99 -8.99
CA GLU A 186 11.36 4.09 -10.45
C GLU A 186 10.33 5.10 -10.98
N TYR A 187 9.12 5.09 -10.42
CA TYR A 187 8.03 5.94 -10.89
C TYR A 187 7.75 7.15 -9.97
N GLY A 188 8.50 7.34 -8.88
CA GLY A 188 8.32 8.44 -7.95
C GLY A 188 6.96 8.44 -7.23
N ILE A 189 6.40 7.26 -6.98
CA ILE A 189 5.07 7.06 -6.40
C ILE A 189 5.09 7.35 -4.89
N THR A 190 4.02 7.93 -4.35
CA THR A 190 3.77 7.93 -2.91
C THR A 190 3.15 6.58 -2.55
N THR A 191 3.95 5.65 -2.02
CA THR A 191 3.46 4.31 -1.69
C THR A 191 3.14 4.20 -0.20
N ILE A 192 1.93 3.73 0.14
CA ILE A 192 1.47 3.49 1.50
C ILE A 192 1.22 2.00 1.68
N ILE A 193 1.87 1.38 2.65
CA ILE A 193 1.80 -0.06 2.91
C ILE A 193 1.33 -0.29 4.35
N ASN A 194 0.21 -0.98 4.52
CA ASN A 194 -0.13 -1.57 5.81
C ASN A 194 0.68 -2.85 5.99
N SER A 195 1.37 -2.97 7.10
CA SER A 195 2.07 -4.21 7.45
C SER A 195 2.11 -4.44 8.97
N HIS A 196 2.19 -5.71 9.34
CA HIS A 196 2.57 -6.14 10.70
C HIS A 196 3.87 -6.96 10.67
N ASP A 197 4.49 -7.13 9.49
CA ASP A 197 5.74 -7.88 9.31
C ASP A 197 6.96 -6.98 9.54
N MET A 198 7.75 -7.32 10.57
CA MET A 198 8.96 -6.59 10.91
C MET A 198 10.08 -6.71 9.87
N ASN A 199 10.07 -7.75 9.02
CA ASN A 199 11.02 -7.84 7.91
C ASN A 199 10.78 -6.70 6.92
N SER A 200 9.51 -6.50 6.51
CA SER A 200 9.12 -5.38 5.63
C SER A 200 9.50 -4.03 6.24
N VAL A 201 9.24 -3.87 7.56
CA VAL A 201 9.54 -2.63 8.27
C VAL A 201 11.03 -2.28 8.20
N ILE A 202 11.91 -3.25 8.45
CA ILE A 202 13.36 -3.05 8.44
C ILE A 202 13.88 -2.89 7.01
N GLU A 203 13.38 -3.68 6.07
CA GLU A 203 13.91 -3.72 4.70
C GLU A 203 13.53 -2.48 3.88
N ILE A 204 12.24 -2.06 3.94
CA ILE A 204 11.70 -1.04 3.03
C ILE A 204 11.07 0.18 3.72
N GLY A 205 11.04 0.24 5.06
CA GLY A 205 10.36 1.31 5.81
C GLY A 205 11.12 2.64 5.81
N GLU A 206 10.89 3.51 4.84
CA GLU A 206 11.55 4.81 4.76
C GLU A 206 10.86 5.90 5.58
N ASN A 207 9.55 5.81 5.70
CA ASN A 207 8.72 6.61 6.62
C ASN A 207 7.72 5.65 7.27
N ILE A 208 7.75 5.54 8.57
CA ILE A 208 6.98 4.55 9.31
C ILE A 208 6.13 5.27 10.35
N ILE A 209 4.84 5.02 10.36
CA ILE A 209 3.94 5.43 11.44
C ILE A 209 3.48 4.20 12.23
N PHE A 210 3.55 4.30 13.55
CA PHE A 210 3.07 3.25 14.45
C PHE A 210 1.71 3.64 15.04
N LEU A 211 0.69 2.82 14.74
CA LEU A 211 -0.66 2.98 15.26
C LEU A 211 -0.94 2.01 16.40
N LYS A 212 -1.53 2.52 17.49
CA LYS A 212 -2.04 1.73 18.62
C LYS A 212 -3.36 2.31 19.09
N ASN A 213 -4.40 1.48 19.17
CA ASN A 213 -5.72 1.88 19.62
C ASN A 213 -6.24 3.16 18.96
N GLY A 214 -6.10 3.25 17.63
CA GLY A 214 -6.55 4.38 16.84
C GLY A 214 -5.71 5.66 16.93
N ASN A 215 -4.61 5.66 17.67
CA ASN A 215 -3.73 6.82 17.82
C ASN A 215 -2.38 6.60 17.12
N LYS A 216 -1.78 7.66 16.58
CA LYS A 216 -0.40 7.63 16.12
C LYS A 216 0.53 7.83 17.32
N ILE A 217 1.24 6.76 17.72
CA ILE A 217 2.11 6.76 18.89
C ILE A 217 3.52 7.18 18.55
N TRP A 218 3.96 6.91 17.30
CA TRP A 218 5.32 7.19 16.87
C TRP A 218 5.41 7.35 15.36
N GLN A 219 6.42 8.09 14.90
CA GLN A 219 6.79 8.21 13.50
C GLN A 219 8.32 8.29 13.37
N GLY A 220 8.86 7.63 12.35
CA GLY A 220 10.28 7.59 12.06
C GLY A 220 10.57 6.77 10.82
N ASN A 221 11.70 6.06 10.78
CA ASN A 221 12.10 5.20 9.67
C ASN A 221 12.74 3.90 10.17
N ASN A 222 13.14 3.03 9.24
CA ASN A 222 13.74 1.73 9.55
C ASN A 222 15.04 1.82 10.34
N LYS A 223 15.79 2.94 10.26
CA LYS A 223 17.03 3.14 11.05
C LYS A 223 16.72 3.55 12.48
N SER A 224 15.66 4.32 12.70
CA SER A 224 15.29 4.87 14.00
C SER A 224 14.36 3.97 14.81
N ILE A 225 13.64 3.03 14.18
CA ILE A 225 12.63 2.22 14.86
C ILE A 225 13.22 1.29 15.94
N LEU A 226 14.41 0.74 15.70
CA LEU A 226 15.11 -0.14 16.66
C LEU A 226 15.57 0.60 17.93
N ASN A 227 15.73 1.92 17.83
CA ASN A 227 16.15 2.80 18.92
C ASN A 227 15.13 3.94 19.11
N SER A 228 13.84 3.63 19.01
CA SER A 228 12.76 4.63 19.02
C SER A 228 12.63 5.42 20.33
N GLY A 229 13.20 4.91 21.45
CA GLY A 229 12.97 5.45 22.78
C GLY A 229 11.53 5.29 23.30
N ASN A 230 10.63 4.81 22.47
CA ASN A 230 9.22 4.59 22.81
C ASN A 230 9.00 3.15 23.27
N ARG A 231 8.49 2.98 24.49
CA ARG A 231 8.26 1.66 25.10
C ARG A 231 7.30 0.81 24.26
N GLU A 232 6.23 1.37 23.76
CA GLU A 232 5.19 0.62 23.02
C GLU A 232 5.68 0.17 21.64
N VAL A 233 6.47 1.01 20.96
CA VAL A 233 7.18 0.64 19.72
C VAL A 233 8.16 -0.49 19.99
N ASN A 234 8.96 -0.37 21.07
CA ASN A 234 9.91 -1.40 21.43
C ASN A 234 9.23 -2.74 21.75
N GLU A 235 8.13 -2.73 22.52
CA GLU A 235 7.34 -3.93 22.81
C GLU A 235 6.83 -4.60 21.51
N PHE A 236 6.35 -3.82 20.55
CA PHE A 236 5.90 -4.31 19.25
C PHE A 236 7.06 -4.88 18.42
N VAL A 237 8.13 -4.14 18.29
CA VAL A 237 9.32 -4.50 17.50
C VAL A 237 9.98 -5.77 18.05
N TYR A 238 10.19 -5.83 19.37
CA TYR A 238 10.85 -6.96 20.03
C TYR A 238 9.93 -8.16 20.30
N SER A 239 8.63 -8.08 20.00
CA SER A 239 7.75 -9.26 19.95
C SER A 239 8.14 -10.20 18.80
N SER A 240 8.82 -9.70 17.76
CA SER A 240 9.35 -10.50 16.66
C SER A 240 10.64 -11.24 17.04
N LYS A 241 10.65 -12.57 16.91
CA LYS A 241 11.83 -13.43 17.16
C LYS A 241 13.06 -13.03 16.34
N LEU A 242 12.86 -12.42 15.16
CA LEU A 242 13.94 -11.96 14.28
C LEU A 242 14.70 -10.81 14.94
N VAL A 243 13.99 -9.82 15.46
CA VAL A 243 14.57 -8.61 16.04
C VAL A 243 15.26 -8.94 17.39
N GLN A 244 14.74 -9.93 18.14
CA GLN A 244 15.40 -10.41 19.35
C GLN A 244 16.81 -10.95 19.06
N LYS A 245 17.02 -11.62 17.92
CA LYS A 245 18.34 -12.11 17.50
C LYS A 245 19.32 -11.00 17.10
N LEU A 246 18.82 -9.87 16.58
CA LEU A 246 19.66 -8.71 16.21
C LEU A 246 20.17 -7.93 17.41
N LYS A 247 19.53 -8.05 18.58
CA LYS A 247 19.94 -7.38 19.83
C LYS A 247 20.89 -8.22 20.69
N GLY A 248 21.01 -9.52 20.41
CA GLY A 248 21.85 -10.47 21.17
C GLY A 248 23.27 -10.64 20.62
N ASN A 249 23.64 -9.88 19.63
CA ASN A 249 24.97 -9.65 19.09
C ASN A 249 25.34 -8.18 19.30
#